data_32512cce597a6a652ccf7808a2b5fdc7
#
_entry.id   32512cce597a6a652ccf7808a2b5fdc7
#
_cell.length_a   1.000
_cell.length_b   1.000
_cell.length_c   1.000
_cell.angle_alpha   90.00
_cell.angle_beta   90.00
_cell.angle_gamma   90.00
#
_symmetry.space_group_name_H-M   'P 1'
#
loop_
_entity.id
_entity.type
_entity.pdbx_description
1 polymer ?
#
loop_
_entity_poly.entity_id
_entity_poly.type
_entity_poly.pdbx_seq_one_letter_code
_entity_poly.pdbx_strand_id
1 'polypeptide(L)'
;MTALPFKPAAPLGPVLVTGGSGFLGRALVRALVELGESVVVFDLRAPAPEARIAGAAYVEGDIRQQQDLHRVAADHGVASIVHLAALVIPACRANPVLGAEVNVIGHLNALDVARALGISRFVYTSSLAARPRGPLNSPANLYGVYKAACEDISKVHFLDHGLASIGLRPNVVYGPERVEGETAAISLAMRAAARGEAYEIPFTGAMCFQHVDEVVEIFLRCLAATPDRPVVSDLTTAIDSIDDVLAAIRAVRPEAQVSAAPIHRAAPEGIDNAPLRALLGSWQAVPLAEGARRTIEAFGA
;
A
#
# COMPACT_ATOMS: atom_id res chain seq x y z
N MET A 1 -8.14 4.85 -17.81
CA MET A 1 -6.93 4.25 -17.20
C MET A 1 -5.96 3.88 -18.30
N THR A 2 -4.68 4.18 -18.12
CA THR A 2 -3.62 3.70 -19.01
C THR A 2 -3.49 2.18 -18.81
N ALA A 3 -3.33 1.41 -19.89
CA ALA A 3 -3.15 -0.04 -19.81
C ALA A 3 -2.02 -0.37 -18.82
N LEU A 4 -2.25 -1.36 -17.95
CA LEU A 4 -1.23 -1.82 -17.00
C LEU A 4 -0.01 -2.30 -17.79
N PRO A 5 1.19 -1.78 -17.51
CA PRO A 5 2.40 -2.13 -18.26
C PRO A 5 2.88 -3.55 -17.96
N PHE A 6 2.34 -4.20 -16.94
CA PHE A 6 2.70 -5.55 -16.51
C PHE A 6 1.54 -6.52 -16.66
N LYS A 7 1.80 -7.66 -17.30
CA LYS A 7 0.91 -8.81 -17.34
C LYS A 7 1.68 -10.04 -16.83
N PRO A 8 1.14 -10.77 -15.83
CA PRO A 8 1.74 -12.01 -15.35
C PRO A 8 1.87 -13.05 -16.48
N ALA A 9 2.97 -13.83 -16.50
CA ALA A 9 3.18 -14.90 -17.46
C ALA A 9 2.24 -16.11 -17.24
N ALA A 10 1.71 -16.26 -16.01
CA ALA A 10 0.75 -17.28 -15.64
C ALA A 10 -0.30 -16.66 -14.71
N PRO A 11 -1.52 -17.25 -14.60
CA PRO A 11 -2.54 -16.79 -13.67
C PRO A 11 -2.01 -16.74 -12.24
N LEU A 12 -2.43 -15.71 -11.51
CA LEU A 12 -2.11 -15.56 -10.09
C LEU A 12 -3.02 -16.43 -9.21
N GLY A 13 -4.07 -17.02 -9.81
CA GLY A 13 -5.12 -17.79 -9.17
C GLY A 13 -6.14 -16.86 -8.48
N PRO A 14 -7.13 -17.38 -7.72
CA PRO A 14 -7.97 -16.53 -6.92
C PRO A 14 -7.12 -15.76 -5.90
N VAL A 15 -7.15 -14.42 -5.98
CA VAL A 15 -6.35 -13.53 -5.13
C VAL A 15 -7.21 -12.99 -4.00
N LEU A 16 -6.82 -13.23 -2.77
CA LEU A 16 -7.42 -12.62 -1.59
C LEU A 16 -6.71 -11.30 -1.27
N VAL A 17 -7.48 -10.21 -1.23
CA VAL A 17 -6.98 -8.87 -0.85
C VAL A 17 -7.62 -8.47 0.48
N THR A 18 -6.87 -8.56 1.58
CA THR A 18 -7.35 -8.03 2.85
C THR A 18 -7.14 -6.53 2.90
N GLY A 19 -8.11 -5.78 3.44
CA GLY A 19 -8.07 -4.32 3.35
C GLY A 19 -8.33 -3.80 1.93
N GLY A 20 -8.99 -4.61 1.09
CA GLY A 20 -9.22 -4.31 -0.32
C GLY A 20 -10.22 -3.18 -0.58
N SER A 21 -10.97 -2.75 0.44
CA SER A 21 -11.86 -1.58 0.36
C SER A 21 -11.13 -0.24 0.55
N GLY A 22 -9.88 -0.26 1.05
CA GLY A 22 -9.06 0.93 1.23
C GLY A 22 -8.47 1.47 -0.09
N PHE A 23 -7.83 2.64 -0.03
CA PHE A 23 -7.27 3.34 -1.20
C PHE A 23 -6.38 2.45 -2.09
N LEU A 24 -5.29 1.89 -1.53
CA LEU A 24 -4.38 1.02 -2.28
C LEU A 24 -5.07 -0.29 -2.68
N GLY A 25 -5.92 -0.83 -1.78
CA GLY A 25 -6.67 -2.05 -2.03
C GLY A 25 -7.60 -1.93 -3.24
N ARG A 26 -8.38 -0.85 -3.34
CA ARG A 26 -9.28 -0.61 -4.49
C ARG A 26 -8.52 -0.50 -5.80
N ALA A 27 -7.39 0.21 -5.82
CA ALA A 27 -6.56 0.32 -7.01
C ALA A 27 -6.01 -1.05 -7.44
N LEU A 28 -5.53 -1.86 -6.50
CA LEU A 28 -5.03 -3.21 -6.77
C LEU A 28 -6.15 -4.17 -7.21
N VAL A 29 -7.31 -4.15 -6.54
CA VAL A 29 -8.48 -4.97 -6.91
C VAL A 29 -8.92 -4.66 -8.34
N ARG A 30 -8.98 -3.38 -8.72
CA ARG A 30 -9.31 -2.97 -10.10
C ARG A 30 -8.31 -3.53 -11.10
N ALA A 31 -7.03 -3.39 -10.82
CA ALA A 31 -5.97 -3.89 -11.68
C ALA A 31 -5.99 -5.42 -11.83
N LEU A 32 -6.23 -6.16 -10.76
CA LEU A 32 -6.36 -7.63 -10.80
C LEU A 32 -7.57 -8.06 -11.63
N VAL A 33 -8.72 -7.42 -11.46
CA VAL A 33 -9.93 -7.70 -12.27
C VAL A 33 -9.71 -7.38 -13.74
N GLU A 34 -9.03 -6.28 -14.07
CA GLU A 34 -8.67 -5.91 -15.46
C GLU A 34 -7.71 -6.92 -16.10
N LEU A 35 -6.86 -7.57 -15.31
CA LEU A 35 -6.01 -8.69 -15.76
C LEU A 35 -6.78 -10.01 -15.94
N GLY A 36 -8.07 -10.05 -15.56
CA GLY A 36 -8.91 -11.25 -15.62
C GLY A 36 -8.73 -12.20 -14.45
N GLU A 37 -8.09 -11.76 -13.36
CA GLU A 37 -7.92 -12.58 -12.17
C GLU A 37 -9.22 -12.64 -11.35
N SER A 38 -9.45 -13.77 -10.70
CA SER A 38 -10.51 -13.91 -9.69
C SER A 38 -10.07 -13.23 -8.39
N VAL A 39 -10.87 -12.27 -7.89
CA VAL A 39 -10.50 -11.45 -6.73
C VAL A 39 -11.53 -11.56 -5.63
N VAL A 40 -11.06 -11.80 -4.41
CA VAL A 40 -11.86 -11.79 -3.19
C VAL A 40 -11.33 -10.68 -2.28
N VAL A 41 -12.18 -9.71 -1.97
CA VAL A 41 -11.90 -8.65 -1.00
C VAL A 41 -12.39 -9.09 0.37
N PHE A 42 -11.49 -9.12 1.34
CA PHE A 42 -11.81 -9.32 2.75
C PHE A 42 -11.53 -8.05 3.53
N ASP A 43 -12.56 -7.43 4.07
CA ASP A 43 -12.45 -6.15 4.76
C ASP A 43 -13.46 -6.06 5.90
N LEU A 44 -13.18 -5.22 6.90
CA LEU A 44 -14.10 -4.99 8.02
C LEU A 44 -15.46 -4.47 7.55
N ARG A 45 -15.48 -3.71 6.45
CA ARG A 45 -16.67 -3.20 5.80
C ARG A 45 -16.53 -3.23 4.28
N ALA A 46 -17.49 -3.82 3.62
CA ALA A 46 -17.58 -3.70 2.17
C ALA A 46 -18.11 -2.31 1.78
N PRO A 47 -17.66 -1.75 0.65
CA PRO A 47 -18.28 -0.54 0.10
C PRO A 47 -19.76 -0.80 -0.26
N ALA A 48 -20.53 0.27 -0.37
CA ALA A 48 -21.88 0.20 -0.93
C ALA A 48 -21.85 -0.48 -2.32
N PRO A 49 -22.89 -1.24 -2.70
CA PRO A 49 -22.88 -2.05 -3.93
C PRO A 49 -22.45 -1.30 -5.19
N GLU A 50 -22.87 -0.05 -5.34
CA GLU A 50 -22.54 0.84 -6.46
C GLU A 50 -21.05 1.29 -6.49
N ALA A 51 -20.37 1.23 -5.35
CA ALA A 51 -18.97 1.56 -5.23
C ALA A 51 -18.05 0.33 -5.30
N ARG A 52 -18.61 -0.87 -5.46
CA ARG A 52 -17.84 -2.12 -5.63
C ARG A 52 -17.27 -2.21 -7.03
N ILE A 53 -16.09 -2.78 -7.13
CA ILE A 53 -15.48 -3.08 -8.43
C ILE A 53 -16.16 -4.32 -8.98
N ALA A 54 -16.83 -4.18 -10.14
CA ALA A 54 -17.48 -5.29 -10.82
C ALA A 54 -16.46 -6.39 -11.14
N GLY A 55 -16.80 -7.65 -10.89
CA GLY A 55 -15.91 -8.79 -11.07
C GLY A 55 -15.11 -9.20 -9.83
N ALA A 56 -15.16 -8.43 -8.74
CA ALA A 56 -14.60 -8.82 -7.45
C ALA A 56 -15.68 -9.27 -6.47
N ALA A 57 -15.43 -10.34 -5.73
CA ALA A 57 -16.25 -10.77 -4.60
C ALA A 57 -15.89 -9.96 -3.35
N TYR A 58 -16.88 -9.54 -2.55
CA TYR A 58 -16.67 -8.79 -1.32
C TYR A 58 -17.22 -9.56 -0.13
N VAL A 59 -16.36 -9.84 0.84
CA VAL A 59 -16.71 -10.51 2.10
C VAL A 59 -16.32 -9.63 3.27
N GLU A 60 -17.29 -9.32 4.11
CA GLU A 60 -17.05 -8.59 5.36
C GLU A 60 -16.49 -9.56 6.42
N GLY A 61 -15.46 -9.10 7.12
CA GLY A 61 -14.85 -9.85 8.20
C GLY A 61 -13.73 -9.09 8.90
N ASP A 62 -13.41 -9.51 10.10
CA ASP A 62 -12.36 -8.91 10.91
C ASP A 62 -11.07 -9.73 10.80
N ILE A 63 -9.98 -9.10 10.41
CA ILE A 63 -8.67 -9.75 10.26
C ILE A 63 -8.16 -10.37 11.57
N ARG A 64 -8.68 -9.96 12.72
CA ARG A 64 -8.41 -10.54 14.03
C ARG A 64 -9.05 -11.91 14.23
N GLN A 65 -10.04 -12.27 13.41
CA GLN A 65 -10.76 -13.53 13.45
C GLN A 65 -10.18 -14.51 12.42
N GLN A 66 -9.18 -15.27 12.83
CA GLN A 66 -8.47 -16.21 11.95
C GLN A 66 -9.41 -17.21 11.24
N GLN A 67 -10.42 -17.70 11.97
CA GLN A 67 -11.37 -18.71 11.45
C GLN A 67 -12.19 -18.15 10.27
N ASP A 68 -12.62 -16.89 10.33
CA ASP A 68 -13.37 -16.26 9.25
C ASP A 68 -12.48 -16.08 8.01
N LEU A 69 -11.24 -15.61 8.22
CA LEU A 69 -10.27 -15.47 7.13
C LEU A 69 -9.96 -16.81 6.47
N HIS A 70 -9.75 -17.86 7.28
CA HIS A 70 -9.49 -19.22 6.80
C HIS A 70 -10.67 -19.75 5.97
N ARG A 71 -11.90 -19.62 6.49
CA ARG A 71 -13.12 -20.06 5.79
C ARG A 71 -13.24 -19.36 4.45
N VAL A 72 -13.11 -18.04 4.41
CA VAL A 72 -13.20 -17.26 3.15
C VAL A 72 -12.12 -17.68 2.15
N ALA A 73 -10.88 -17.86 2.60
CA ALA A 73 -9.79 -18.27 1.72
C ALA A 73 -10.02 -19.70 1.17
N ALA A 74 -10.52 -20.62 1.98
CA ALA A 74 -10.83 -21.99 1.57
C ALA A 74 -12.02 -22.04 0.61
N ASP A 75 -13.14 -21.38 0.95
CA ASP A 75 -14.38 -21.38 0.14
C ASP A 75 -14.16 -20.83 -1.27
N HIS A 76 -13.24 -19.88 -1.41
CA HIS A 76 -12.88 -19.26 -2.71
C HIS A 76 -11.67 -19.90 -3.40
N GLY A 77 -11.07 -20.93 -2.84
CA GLY A 77 -9.89 -21.61 -3.41
C GLY A 77 -8.71 -20.65 -3.61
N VAL A 78 -8.46 -19.76 -2.65
CA VAL A 78 -7.43 -18.72 -2.75
C VAL A 78 -6.05 -19.31 -2.99
N ALA A 79 -5.33 -18.80 -3.99
CA ALA A 79 -3.99 -19.21 -4.37
C ALA A 79 -2.91 -18.15 -4.07
N SER A 80 -3.33 -16.91 -3.85
CA SER A 80 -2.44 -15.79 -3.55
C SER A 80 -3.08 -14.84 -2.53
N ILE A 81 -2.28 -14.27 -1.63
CA ILE A 81 -2.76 -13.29 -0.64
C ILE A 81 -2.00 -11.97 -0.80
N VAL A 82 -2.75 -10.86 -0.89
CA VAL A 82 -2.23 -9.50 -0.65
C VAL A 82 -2.81 -8.98 0.65
N HIS A 83 -1.95 -8.84 1.66
CA HIS A 83 -2.35 -8.39 2.97
C HIS A 83 -2.10 -6.89 3.14
N LEU A 84 -3.17 -6.10 3.01
CA LEU A 84 -3.15 -4.64 3.17
C LEU A 84 -3.90 -4.16 4.42
N ALA A 85 -4.72 -5.03 5.05
CA ALA A 85 -5.49 -4.69 6.24
C ALA A 85 -4.57 -4.19 7.37
N ALA A 86 -4.79 -2.96 7.80
CA ALA A 86 -3.99 -2.31 8.85
C ALA A 86 -4.70 -1.08 9.39
N LEU A 87 -4.46 -0.75 10.65
CA LEU A 87 -4.70 0.56 11.21
C LEU A 87 -3.46 1.44 11.02
N VAL A 88 -3.67 2.69 10.58
CA VAL A 88 -2.59 3.66 10.33
C VAL A 88 -2.28 4.51 11.56
N ILE A 89 -1.27 5.39 11.48
CA ILE A 89 -0.70 6.13 12.61
C ILE A 89 -1.74 6.79 13.53
N PRO A 90 -2.75 7.56 13.05
CA PRO A 90 -3.71 8.19 13.95
C PRO A 90 -4.51 7.19 14.78
N ALA A 91 -4.96 6.10 14.17
CA ALA A 91 -5.74 5.07 14.85
C ALA A 91 -4.89 4.27 15.85
N CYS A 92 -3.64 3.91 15.49
CA CYS A 92 -2.71 3.24 16.40
C CYS A 92 -2.34 4.12 17.61
N ARG A 93 -2.28 5.43 17.43
CA ARG A 93 -2.04 6.39 18.54
C ARG A 93 -3.25 6.50 19.46
N ALA A 94 -4.46 6.54 18.88
CA ALA A 94 -5.71 6.66 19.65
C ALA A 94 -6.03 5.39 20.43
N ASN A 95 -5.77 4.21 19.87
CA ASN A 95 -5.97 2.92 20.53
C ASN A 95 -4.80 1.97 20.22
N PRO A 96 -3.74 1.98 21.03
CA PRO A 96 -2.56 1.15 20.81
C PRO A 96 -2.84 -0.37 20.82
N VAL A 97 -3.71 -0.82 21.74
CA VAL A 97 -4.04 -2.26 21.84
C VAL A 97 -4.74 -2.73 20.56
N LEU A 98 -5.78 -2.03 20.13
CA LEU A 98 -6.45 -2.34 18.87
C LEU A 98 -5.48 -2.25 17.68
N GLY A 99 -4.54 -1.27 17.72
CA GLY A 99 -3.46 -1.15 16.74
C GLY A 99 -2.61 -2.41 16.64
N ALA A 100 -2.22 -3.01 17.78
CA ALA A 100 -1.47 -4.26 17.84
C ALA A 100 -2.31 -5.45 17.37
N GLU A 101 -3.55 -5.55 17.84
CA GLU A 101 -4.47 -6.63 17.41
C GLU A 101 -4.66 -6.67 15.91
N VAL A 102 -4.96 -5.54 15.27
CA VAL A 102 -5.19 -5.48 13.82
C VAL A 102 -3.89 -5.66 13.04
N ASN A 103 -2.81 -4.93 13.42
CA ASN A 103 -1.59 -4.94 12.60
C ASN A 103 -0.71 -6.16 12.86
N VAL A 104 -0.60 -6.64 14.11
CA VAL A 104 0.32 -7.75 14.45
C VAL A 104 -0.42 -9.08 14.48
N ILE A 105 -1.52 -9.18 15.24
CA ILE A 105 -2.29 -10.43 15.31
C ILE A 105 -2.97 -10.69 13.96
N GLY A 106 -3.54 -9.67 13.32
CA GLY A 106 -4.11 -9.80 11.97
C GLY A 106 -3.09 -10.30 10.94
N HIS A 107 -1.84 -9.84 11.01
CA HIS A 107 -0.77 -10.31 10.14
C HIS A 107 -0.39 -11.78 10.41
N LEU A 108 -0.29 -12.16 11.67
CA LEU A 108 -0.08 -13.58 12.07
C LEU A 108 -1.21 -14.46 11.56
N ASN A 109 -2.46 -14.05 11.72
CA ASN A 109 -3.61 -14.78 11.21
C ASN A 109 -3.53 -15.01 9.70
N ALA A 110 -3.13 -13.98 8.94
CA ALA A 110 -3.00 -14.07 7.49
C ALA A 110 -1.86 -15.03 7.07
N LEU A 111 -0.71 -15.01 7.76
CA LEU A 111 0.39 -15.95 7.54
C LEU A 111 -0.01 -17.40 7.87
N ASP A 112 -0.67 -17.60 8.99
CA ASP A 112 -1.14 -18.93 9.41
C ASP A 112 -2.18 -19.51 8.46
N VAL A 113 -3.10 -18.68 7.96
CA VAL A 113 -4.08 -19.10 6.93
C VAL A 113 -3.35 -19.48 5.64
N ALA A 114 -2.38 -18.70 5.20
CA ALA A 114 -1.58 -19.03 4.03
C ALA A 114 -0.87 -20.39 4.21
N ARG A 115 -0.24 -20.61 5.35
CA ARG A 115 0.40 -21.89 5.71
C ARG A 115 -0.59 -23.05 5.71
N ALA A 116 -1.72 -22.90 6.41
CA ALA A 116 -2.70 -23.97 6.58
C ALA A 116 -3.33 -24.44 5.25
N LEU A 117 -3.45 -23.51 4.28
CA LEU A 117 -4.03 -23.78 2.97
C LEU A 117 -2.97 -24.00 1.86
N GLY A 118 -1.68 -24.03 2.21
CA GLY A 118 -0.59 -24.21 1.24
C GLY A 118 -0.42 -23.06 0.25
N ILE A 119 -0.85 -21.85 0.60
CA ILE A 119 -0.72 -20.66 -0.24
C ILE A 119 0.72 -20.16 -0.16
N SER A 120 1.45 -20.23 -1.27
CA SER A 120 2.87 -19.84 -1.34
C SER A 120 3.11 -18.39 -1.74
N ARG A 121 2.11 -17.70 -2.31
CA ARG A 121 2.21 -16.31 -2.75
C ARG A 121 1.62 -15.38 -1.71
N PHE A 122 2.47 -14.75 -0.91
CA PHE A 122 2.07 -13.84 0.16
C PHE A 122 2.84 -12.52 0.06
N VAL A 123 2.12 -11.45 -0.27
CA VAL A 123 2.65 -10.08 -0.35
C VAL A 123 1.93 -9.21 0.67
N TYR A 124 2.66 -8.39 1.41
CA TYR A 124 2.07 -7.53 2.42
C TYR A 124 2.65 -6.12 2.45
N THR A 125 1.88 -5.17 2.98
CA THR A 125 2.38 -3.83 3.25
C THR A 125 3.08 -3.77 4.59
N SER A 126 4.38 -3.44 4.59
CA SER A 126 5.07 -2.79 5.68
C SER A 126 4.98 -1.26 5.53
N SER A 127 5.98 -0.51 5.94
CA SER A 127 6.03 0.95 5.81
C SER A 127 7.46 1.45 6.03
N LEU A 128 7.86 2.55 5.41
CA LEU A 128 9.08 3.27 5.82
C LEU A 128 9.05 3.70 7.30
N ALA A 129 7.87 3.77 7.92
CA ALA A 129 7.74 4.00 9.36
C ALA A 129 8.33 2.87 10.22
N ALA A 130 8.51 1.66 9.67
CA ALA A 130 9.15 0.54 10.35
C ALA A 130 10.66 0.74 10.57
N ARG A 131 11.29 1.64 9.80
CA ARG A 131 12.73 1.89 9.93
C ARG A 131 13.05 2.59 11.25
N PRO A 132 14.11 2.16 11.95
CA PRO A 132 14.61 2.84 13.14
C PRO A 132 15.02 4.28 12.83
N ARG A 133 14.77 5.18 13.78
CA ARG A 133 15.09 6.62 13.68
C ARG A 133 15.44 7.20 15.05
N GLY A 134 16.18 8.29 15.02
CA GLY A 134 16.47 9.09 16.21
C GLY A 134 17.37 8.37 17.25
N PRO A 135 17.50 8.96 18.43
CA PRO A 135 18.51 8.57 19.42
C PRO A 135 18.26 7.19 20.04
N LEU A 136 17.04 6.68 20.02
CA LEU A 136 16.71 5.35 20.55
C LEU A 136 16.84 4.23 19.50
N ASN A 137 17.21 4.57 18.26
CA ASN A 137 17.30 3.61 17.15
C ASN A 137 16.05 2.71 17.03
N SER A 138 14.87 3.31 17.14
CA SER A 138 13.57 2.63 17.06
C SER A 138 12.63 3.31 16.06
N PRO A 139 11.58 2.64 15.59
CA PRO A 139 10.52 3.32 14.86
C PRO A 139 9.93 4.48 15.67
N ALA A 140 9.58 5.58 14.99
CA ALA A 140 9.17 6.82 15.64
C ALA A 140 7.74 6.78 16.25
N ASN A 141 6.96 5.74 15.99
CA ASN A 141 5.59 5.58 16.48
C ASN A 141 5.19 4.11 16.51
N LEU A 142 4.11 3.80 17.25
CA LEU A 142 3.63 2.43 17.44
C LEU A 142 3.25 1.74 16.13
N TYR A 143 2.67 2.45 15.16
CA TYR A 143 2.40 1.87 13.85
C TYR A 143 3.69 1.34 13.19
N GLY A 144 4.77 2.11 13.24
CA GLY A 144 6.07 1.68 12.74
C GLY A 144 6.62 0.47 13.49
N VAL A 145 6.46 0.43 14.82
CA VAL A 145 6.83 -0.74 15.65
C VAL A 145 6.05 -1.97 15.22
N TYR A 146 4.75 -1.85 15.01
CA TYR A 146 3.92 -2.99 14.56
C TYR A 146 4.35 -3.47 13.16
N LYS A 147 4.65 -2.55 12.25
CA LYS A 147 5.14 -2.92 10.90
C LYS A 147 6.52 -3.59 10.95
N ALA A 148 7.43 -3.11 11.79
CA ALA A 148 8.72 -3.76 12.02
C ALA A 148 8.54 -5.17 12.61
N ALA A 149 7.65 -5.33 13.59
CA ALA A 149 7.30 -6.63 14.14
C ALA A 149 6.75 -7.59 13.06
N CYS A 150 5.87 -7.12 12.16
CA CYS A 150 5.37 -7.94 11.06
C CYS A 150 6.48 -8.43 10.11
N GLU A 151 7.50 -7.58 9.85
CA GLU A 151 8.66 -7.98 9.04
C GLU A 151 9.46 -9.09 9.70
N ASP A 152 9.73 -9.00 11.00
CA ASP A 152 10.47 -10.01 11.73
C ASP A 152 9.66 -11.29 11.95
N ILE A 153 8.35 -11.17 12.24
CA ILE A 153 7.41 -12.30 12.27
C ILE A 153 7.45 -13.06 10.94
N SER A 154 7.39 -12.36 9.81
CA SER A 154 7.42 -13.01 8.49
C SER A 154 8.71 -13.79 8.25
N LYS A 155 9.85 -13.28 8.72
CA LYS A 155 11.16 -13.97 8.62
C LYS A 155 11.19 -15.23 9.50
N VAL A 156 10.72 -15.12 10.76
CA VAL A 156 10.67 -16.28 11.68
C VAL A 156 9.67 -17.31 11.18
N HIS A 157 8.50 -16.89 10.70
CA HIS A 157 7.51 -17.78 10.12
C HIS A 157 8.04 -18.56 8.90
N PHE A 158 8.94 -17.94 8.10
CA PHE A 158 9.65 -18.65 7.04
C PHE A 158 10.62 -19.71 7.61
N LEU A 159 11.38 -19.39 8.65
CA LEU A 159 12.31 -20.35 9.28
C LEU A 159 11.56 -21.56 9.83
N ASP A 160 10.38 -21.35 10.40
CA ASP A 160 9.59 -22.40 11.03
C ASP A 160 8.74 -23.19 10.02
N HIS A 161 8.29 -22.56 8.93
CA HIS A 161 7.25 -23.10 8.06
C HIS A 161 7.53 -23.01 6.55
N GLY A 162 8.60 -22.34 6.13
CA GLY A 162 9.01 -22.26 4.72
C GLY A 162 8.19 -21.30 3.85
N LEU A 163 7.28 -20.47 4.41
CA LEU A 163 6.50 -19.50 3.65
C LEU A 163 7.34 -18.25 3.34
N ALA A 164 7.87 -18.15 2.13
CA ALA A 164 8.58 -16.96 1.65
C ALA A 164 7.58 -15.85 1.31
N SER A 165 7.61 -14.77 2.08
CA SER A 165 6.73 -13.61 1.90
C SER A 165 7.49 -12.40 1.38
N ILE A 166 6.75 -11.43 0.78
CA ILE A 166 7.31 -10.17 0.28
C ILE A 166 6.67 -9.00 1.04
N GLY A 167 7.46 -8.31 1.85
CA GLY A 167 7.07 -7.12 2.60
C GLY A 167 7.51 -5.84 1.89
N LEU A 168 6.58 -4.96 1.59
CA LEU A 168 6.83 -3.73 0.86
C LEU A 168 6.68 -2.52 1.78
N ARG A 169 7.65 -1.61 1.78
CA ARG A 169 7.69 -0.39 2.59
C ARG A 169 7.37 0.85 1.75
N PRO A 170 6.10 1.17 1.48
CA PRO A 170 5.75 2.46 0.90
C PRO A 170 6.02 3.60 1.88
N ASN A 171 6.22 4.82 1.34
CA ASN A 171 6.25 6.05 2.14
C ASN A 171 4.96 6.86 1.92
N VAL A 172 4.93 7.72 0.92
CA VAL A 172 3.76 8.52 0.58
C VAL A 172 3.19 8.04 -0.76
N VAL A 173 2.19 7.18 -0.69
CA VAL A 173 1.44 6.79 -1.89
C VAL A 173 0.36 7.83 -2.14
N TYR A 174 0.32 8.40 -3.34
CA TYR A 174 -0.67 9.40 -3.74
C TYR A 174 -1.40 8.97 -5.02
N GLY A 175 -2.52 9.61 -5.30
CA GLY A 175 -3.32 9.32 -6.50
C GLY A 175 -4.79 9.65 -6.29
N PRO A 176 -5.63 9.38 -7.30
CA PRO A 176 -7.08 9.51 -7.20
C PRO A 176 -7.64 8.68 -6.04
N GLU A 177 -8.75 9.12 -5.46
CA GLU A 177 -9.45 8.46 -4.35
C GLU A 177 -8.69 8.48 -2.99
N ARG A 178 -7.46 9.01 -2.90
CA ARG A 178 -6.75 9.15 -1.64
C ARG A 178 -7.23 10.38 -0.87
N VAL A 179 -8.13 10.17 0.09
CA VAL A 179 -8.76 11.28 0.86
C VAL A 179 -8.53 11.20 2.37
N GLU A 180 -7.92 10.12 2.87
CA GLU A 180 -7.72 9.88 4.30
C GLU A 180 -6.25 9.64 4.66
N GLY A 181 -5.91 9.93 5.93
CA GLY A 181 -4.58 9.77 6.51
C GLY A 181 -3.72 11.04 6.40
N GLU A 182 -2.72 11.16 7.27
CA GLU A 182 -1.84 12.34 7.35
C GLU A 182 -1.15 12.68 6.01
N THR A 183 -0.81 11.68 5.22
CA THR A 183 -0.13 11.87 3.93
C THR A 183 -1.09 11.99 2.75
N ALA A 184 -2.42 11.98 2.98
CA ALA A 184 -3.41 12.28 1.95
C ALA A 184 -3.35 13.73 1.47
N ALA A 185 -2.72 14.63 2.25
CA ALA A 185 -2.60 16.03 1.94
C ALA A 185 -2.08 16.31 0.51
N ILE A 186 -1.21 15.45 -0.02
CA ILE A 186 -0.68 15.55 -1.39
C ILE A 186 -1.80 15.35 -2.42
N SER A 187 -2.60 14.29 -2.27
CA SER A 187 -3.73 14.03 -3.17
C SER A 187 -4.85 15.05 -2.98
N LEU A 188 -5.05 15.55 -1.74
CA LEU A 188 -6.02 16.62 -1.45
C LEU A 188 -5.64 17.95 -2.09
N ALA A 189 -4.34 18.30 -2.11
CA ALA A 189 -3.85 19.48 -2.83
C ALA A 189 -4.10 19.37 -4.34
N MET A 190 -3.85 18.18 -4.93
CA MET A 190 -4.14 17.91 -6.34
C MET A 190 -5.65 17.96 -6.65
N ARG A 191 -6.49 17.45 -5.73
CA ARG A 191 -7.95 17.55 -5.83
C ARG A 191 -8.42 19.00 -5.75
N ALA A 192 -7.89 19.78 -4.83
CA ALA A 192 -8.22 21.19 -4.69
C ALA A 192 -7.84 21.97 -5.98
N ALA A 193 -6.64 21.71 -6.52
CA ALA A 193 -6.21 22.30 -7.80
C ALA A 193 -7.15 21.92 -8.96
N ALA A 194 -7.62 20.66 -9.02
CA ALA A 194 -8.58 20.21 -10.03
C ALA A 194 -9.92 20.95 -9.95
N ARG A 195 -10.32 21.38 -8.74
CA ARG A 195 -11.59 22.05 -8.46
C ARG A 195 -11.50 23.56 -8.38
N GLY A 196 -10.31 24.15 -8.53
CA GLY A 196 -10.09 25.58 -8.31
C GLY A 196 -10.24 26.04 -6.87
N GLU A 197 -10.08 25.10 -5.90
CA GLU A 197 -10.16 25.36 -4.47
C GLU A 197 -8.78 25.67 -3.90
N ALA A 198 -8.74 26.50 -2.83
CA ALA A 198 -7.50 26.73 -2.09
C ALA A 198 -7.20 25.56 -1.15
N TYR A 199 -5.91 25.19 -1.02
CA TYR A 199 -5.48 24.15 -0.08
C TYR A 199 -4.06 24.41 0.43
N GLU A 200 -3.86 24.24 1.74
CA GLU A 200 -2.54 24.27 2.36
C GLU A 200 -2.13 22.87 2.80
N ILE A 201 -1.03 22.35 2.25
CA ILE A 201 -0.40 21.10 2.72
C ILE A 201 0.14 21.38 4.13
N PRO A 202 -0.22 20.58 5.17
CA PRO A 202 0.06 20.93 6.57
C PRO A 202 1.53 20.71 6.99
N PHE A 203 2.45 20.54 6.04
CA PHE A 203 3.88 20.36 6.28
C PHE A 203 4.69 20.68 5.02
N THR A 204 6.00 20.89 5.21
CA THR A 204 7.02 20.96 4.17
C THR A 204 8.10 19.90 4.42
N GLY A 205 9.11 19.82 3.54
CA GLY A 205 10.21 18.85 3.59
C GLY A 205 10.22 17.95 2.36
N ALA A 206 10.98 16.86 2.44
CA ALA A 206 11.16 15.92 1.33
C ALA A 206 10.76 14.50 1.73
N MET A 207 10.17 13.75 0.80
CA MET A 207 9.66 12.40 1.03
C MET A 207 9.74 11.57 -0.26
N CYS A 208 9.53 10.26 -0.14
CA CYS A 208 9.33 9.42 -1.31
C CYS A 208 7.87 9.45 -1.72
N PHE A 209 7.56 10.19 -2.78
CA PHE A 209 6.22 10.22 -3.35
C PHE A 209 6.10 9.18 -4.46
N GLN A 210 5.09 8.32 -4.37
CA GLN A 210 4.84 7.31 -5.38
C GLN A 210 3.39 7.34 -5.82
N HIS A 211 3.18 7.41 -7.14
CA HIS A 211 1.84 7.29 -7.69
C HIS A 211 1.28 5.88 -7.45
N VAL A 212 0.00 5.78 -7.17
CA VAL A 212 -0.67 4.50 -6.85
C VAL A 212 -0.52 3.47 -7.97
N ASP A 213 -0.51 3.88 -9.25
CA ASP A 213 -0.33 2.96 -10.38
C ASP A 213 1.03 2.25 -10.33
N GLU A 214 2.11 2.98 -10.00
CA GLU A 214 3.44 2.37 -9.83
C GLU A 214 3.44 1.36 -8.68
N VAL A 215 2.84 1.72 -7.56
CA VAL A 215 2.76 0.83 -6.40
C VAL A 215 1.97 -0.43 -6.73
N VAL A 216 0.85 -0.30 -7.43
CA VAL A 216 0.04 -1.44 -7.91
C VAL A 216 0.85 -2.34 -8.84
N GLU A 217 1.58 -1.77 -9.81
CA GLU A 217 2.45 -2.58 -10.69
C GLU A 217 3.47 -3.39 -9.89
N ILE A 218 4.11 -2.78 -8.88
CA ILE A 218 5.07 -3.47 -8.02
C ILE A 218 4.40 -4.63 -7.27
N PHE A 219 3.19 -4.43 -6.72
CA PHE A 219 2.43 -5.51 -6.07
C PHE A 219 2.11 -6.66 -7.01
N LEU A 220 1.67 -6.37 -8.23
CA LEU A 220 1.38 -7.39 -9.24
C LEU A 220 2.63 -8.20 -9.62
N ARG A 221 3.77 -7.53 -9.79
CA ARG A 221 5.06 -8.18 -10.04
C ARG A 221 5.51 -9.05 -8.87
N CYS A 222 5.31 -8.57 -7.63
CA CYS A 222 5.60 -9.35 -6.42
C CYS A 222 4.72 -10.59 -6.31
N LEU A 223 3.43 -10.50 -6.64
CA LEU A 223 2.53 -11.67 -6.68
C LEU A 223 2.95 -12.71 -7.71
N ALA A 224 3.53 -12.29 -8.84
CA ALA A 224 4.05 -13.19 -9.87
C ALA A 224 5.43 -13.76 -9.54
N ALA A 225 6.15 -13.17 -8.58
CA ALA A 225 7.47 -13.62 -8.18
C ALA A 225 7.42 -14.81 -7.21
N THR A 226 8.46 -15.63 -7.23
CA THR A 226 8.60 -16.79 -6.36
C THR A 226 9.95 -16.70 -5.62
N PRO A 227 10.06 -15.89 -4.58
CA PRO A 227 11.30 -15.76 -3.82
C PRO A 227 11.61 -17.06 -3.06
N ASP A 228 12.88 -17.37 -2.90
CA ASP A 228 13.37 -18.52 -2.12
C ASP A 228 13.47 -18.22 -0.61
N ARG A 229 13.28 -16.98 -0.23
CA ARG A 229 13.32 -16.46 1.16
C ARG A 229 12.46 -15.22 1.30
N PRO A 230 12.11 -14.77 2.52
CA PRO A 230 11.41 -13.52 2.73
C PRO A 230 12.20 -12.32 2.18
N VAL A 231 11.50 -11.45 1.47
CA VAL A 231 12.04 -10.19 0.97
C VAL A 231 11.33 -9.03 1.67
N VAL A 232 12.09 -8.10 2.24
CA VAL A 232 11.57 -6.83 2.77
C VAL A 232 12.32 -5.70 2.09
N SER A 233 11.60 -4.78 1.45
CA SER A 233 12.24 -3.73 0.67
C SER A 233 11.45 -2.43 0.70
N ASP A 234 12.17 -1.31 0.63
CA ASP A 234 11.56 -0.04 0.23
C ASP A 234 11.18 -0.11 -1.25
N LEU A 235 10.19 0.68 -1.65
CA LEU A 235 9.68 0.66 -3.04
C LEU A 235 10.52 1.55 -3.96
N THR A 236 10.99 2.69 -3.46
CA THR A 236 11.73 3.68 -4.25
C THR A 236 12.86 4.28 -3.42
N THR A 237 13.88 4.77 -4.11
CA THR A 237 14.95 5.62 -3.53
C THR A 237 14.82 7.07 -3.98
N ALA A 238 13.83 7.40 -4.83
CA ALA A 238 13.57 8.76 -5.26
C ALA A 238 12.97 9.58 -4.10
N ILE A 239 13.51 10.76 -3.87
CA ILE A 239 13.06 11.73 -2.86
C ILE A 239 12.77 13.03 -3.58
N ASP A 240 11.54 13.54 -3.43
CA ASP A 240 11.12 14.84 -3.93
C ASP A 240 10.68 15.72 -2.75
N SER A 241 10.74 17.02 -2.92
CA SER A 241 10.28 18.01 -1.93
C SER A 241 8.79 18.34 -2.09
N ILE A 242 8.21 18.95 -1.06
CA ILE A 242 6.86 19.54 -1.18
C ILE A 242 6.86 20.66 -2.22
N ASP A 243 7.97 21.39 -2.39
CA ASP A 243 8.07 22.43 -3.42
C ASP A 243 8.02 21.81 -4.83
N ASP A 244 8.61 20.62 -5.04
CA ASP A 244 8.47 19.89 -6.31
C ASP A 244 7.03 19.44 -6.55
N VAL A 245 6.30 19.02 -5.49
CA VAL A 245 4.86 18.73 -5.58
C VAL A 245 4.06 19.96 -5.98
N LEU A 246 4.31 21.11 -5.34
CA LEU A 246 3.64 22.38 -5.68
C LEU A 246 3.95 22.82 -7.11
N ALA A 247 5.21 22.66 -7.55
CA ALA A 247 5.61 22.94 -8.92
C ALA A 247 4.91 22.01 -9.92
N ALA A 248 4.83 20.72 -9.64
CA ALA A 248 4.13 19.75 -10.48
C ALA A 248 2.62 20.06 -10.59
N ILE A 249 1.97 20.47 -9.49
CA ILE A 249 0.56 20.90 -9.51
C ILE A 249 0.38 22.14 -10.39
N ARG A 250 1.22 23.17 -10.21
CA ARG A 250 1.15 24.43 -10.99
C ARG A 250 1.48 24.23 -12.46
N ALA A 251 2.29 23.25 -12.82
CA ALA A 251 2.54 22.91 -14.21
C ALA A 251 1.27 22.40 -14.93
N VAL A 252 0.35 21.76 -14.20
CA VAL A 252 -0.94 21.28 -14.73
C VAL A 252 -2.06 22.32 -14.58
N ARG A 253 -2.03 23.08 -13.49
CA ARG A 253 -3.01 24.13 -13.14
C ARG A 253 -2.25 25.37 -12.67
N PRO A 254 -1.84 26.26 -13.58
CA PRO A 254 -1.04 27.45 -13.23
C PRO A 254 -1.71 28.37 -12.20
N GLU A 255 -3.03 28.40 -12.18
CA GLU A 255 -3.88 29.21 -11.30
C GLU A 255 -4.14 28.56 -9.92
N ALA A 256 -3.62 27.35 -9.67
CA ALA A 256 -3.89 26.61 -8.45
C ALA A 256 -3.43 27.38 -7.19
N GLN A 257 -4.36 27.57 -6.25
CA GLN A 257 -4.11 28.22 -4.97
C GLN A 257 -3.65 27.19 -3.94
N VAL A 258 -2.49 26.60 -4.17
CA VAL A 258 -1.89 25.58 -3.29
C VAL A 258 -0.61 26.13 -2.64
N SER A 259 -0.47 25.84 -1.34
CA SER A 259 0.68 26.23 -0.52
C SER A 259 1.06 25.13 0.46
N ALA A 260 2.12 25.34 1.25
CA ALA A 260 2.52 24.44 2.32
C ALA A 260 2.81 25.23 3.60
N ALA A 261 2.39 24.69 4.75
CA ALA A 261 2.72 25.24 6.05
C ALA A 261 4.22 25.04 6.36
N PRO A 262 4.87 25.97 7.09
CA PRO A 262 6.30 25.93 7.38
C PRO A 262 6.65 24.90 8.50
N ILE A 263 5.97 23.76 8.53
CA ILE A 263 6.20 22.67 9.49
C ILE A 263 7.06 21.62 8.80
N HIS A 264 8.37 21.67 9.04
CA HIS A 264 9.33 20.80 8.36
C HIS A 264 9.25 19.35 8.84
N ARG A 265 9.17 18.41 7.90
CA ARG A 265 9.36 16.98 8.11
C ARG A 265 10.71 16.54 7.54
N ALA A 266 11.49 15.84 8.35
CA ALA A 266 12.77 15.30 7.90
C ALA A 266 12.59 14.30 6.78
N ALA A 267 13.48 14.36 5.80
CA ALA A 267 13.54 13.38 4.72
C ALA A 267 13.83 11.97 5.29
N PRO A 268 13.31 10.92 4.64
CA PRO A 268 13.71 9.56 5.00
C PRO A 268 15.17 9.31 4.65
N GLU A 269 15.89 8.62 5.55
CA GLU A 269 17.29 8.26 5.38
C GLU A 269 17.46 6.75 5.17
N GLY A 270 18.61 6.36 4.60
CA GLY A 270 18.98 4.96 4.43
C GLY A 270 18.00 4.14 3.59
N ILE A 271 17.30 4.76 2.65
CA ILE A 271 16.34 4.08 1.78
C ILE A 271 17.09 3.14 0.86
N ASP A 272 16.60 1.90 0.77
CA ASP A 272 17.20 0.86 -0.05
C ASP A 272 16.13 -0.02 -0.71
N ASN A 273 16.09 -0.02 -2.04
CA ASN A 273 15.23 -0.91 -2.83
C ASN A 273 16.01 -1.99 -3.59
N ALA A 274 17.28 -2.20 -3.25
CA ALA A 274 18.10 -3.24 -3.88
C ALA A 274 17.50 -4.65 -3.73
N PRO A 275 16.91 -5.06 -2.59
CA PRO A 275 16.24 -6.35 -2.48
C PRO A 275 15.08 -6.51 -3.48
N LEU A 276 14.29 -5.46 -3.69
CA LEU A 276 13.18 -5.48 -4.64
C LEU A 276 13.67 -5.52 -6.09
N ARG A 277 14.73 -4.74 -6.40
CA ARG A 277 15.36 -4.78 -7.73
C ARG A 277 16.02 -6.12 -8.05
N ALA A 278 16.61 -6.76 -7.06
CA ALA A 278 17.17 -8.10 -7.23
C ALA A 278 16.06 -9.13 -7.55
N LEU A 279 14.87 -8.98 -6.94
CA LEU A 279 13.74 -9.88 -7.16
C LEU A 279 13.02 -9.61 -8.49
N LEU A 280 12.75 -8.35 -8.84
CA LEU A 280 11.85 -7.96 -9.94
C LEU A 280 12.58 -7.43 -11.18
N GLY A 281 13.87 -7.11 -11.08
CA GLY A 281 14.59 -6.35 -12.09
C GLY A 281 14.18 -4.88 -12.08
N SER A 282 13.71 -4.38 -13.23
CA SER A 282 13.25 -3.00 -13.39
C SER A 282 11.72 -2.94 -13.53
N TRP A 283 11.13 -1.87 -13.07
CA TRP A 283 9.74 -1.49 -13.34
C TRP A 283 9.68 -0.03 -13.79
N GLN A 284 8.55 0.38 -14.33
CA GLN A 284 8.38 1.74 -14.79
C GLN A 284 7.94 2.63 -13.62
N ALA A 285 8.85 3.49 -13.15
CA ALA A 285 8.50 4.55 -12.20
C ALA A 285 7.55 5.55 -12.87
N VAL A 286 6.62 6.10 -12.09
CA VAL A 286 5.76 7.21 -12.50
C VAL A 286 6.38 8.51 -11.98
N PRO A 287 6.99 9.35 -12.84
CA PRO A 287 7.55 10.63 -12.41
C PRO A 287 6.50 11.51 -11.71
N LEU A 288 6.91 12.30 -10.71
CA LEU A 288 6.01 13.14 -9.93
C LEU A 288 5.13 14.04 -10.80
N ALA A 289 5.69 14.67 -11.84
CA ALA A 289 4.95 15.53 -12.77
C ALA A 289 3.83 14.74 -13.49
N GLU A 290 4.10 13.53 -13.94
CA GLU A 290 3.11 12.69 -14.62
C GLU A 290 2.05 12.17 -13.63
N GLY A 291 2.45 11.75 -12.44
CA GLY A 291 1.52 11.31 -11.40
C GLY A 291 0.61 12.45 -10.93
N ALA A 292 1.13 13.68 -10.80
CA ALA A 292 0.34 14.85 -10.48
C ALA A 292 -0.70 15.14 -11.58
N ARG A 293 -0.28 15.10 -12.86
CA ARG A 293 -1.18 15.29 -14.01
C ARG A 293 -2.32 14.26 -13.98
N ARG A 294 -2.01 12.96 -13.89
CA ARG A 294 -3.02 11.88 -13.82
C ARG A 294 -3.99 12.07 -12.67
N THR A 295 -3.47 12.42 -11.49
CA THR A 295 -4.28 12.61 -10.28
C THR A 295 -5.24 13.80 -10.43
N ILE A 296 -4.74 14.94 -10.93
CA ILE A 296 -5.55 16.14 -11.13
C ILE A 296 -6.65 15.89 -12.18
N GLU A 297 -6.30 15.27 -13.31
CA GLU A 297 -7.26 14.94 -14.37
C GLU A 297 -8.37 14.00 -13.87
N ALA A 298 -8.02 12.99 -13.07
CA ALA A 298 -8.99 12.05 -12.51
C ALA A 298 -9.95 12.69 -11.48
N PHE A 299 -9.55 13.76 -10.80
CA PHE A 299 -10.44 14.51 -9.91
C PHE A 299 -11.29 15.56 -10.64
N GLY A 300 -10.92 15.93 -11.85
CA GLY A 300 -11.66 16.88 -12.69
C GLY A 300 -12.63 16.22 -13.66
N ALA A 301 -12.61 14.91 -13.79
CA ALA A 301 -13.54 14.11 -14.56
C ALA A 301 -14.77 13.76 -13.71
#